data_f27f1bcc77272d2872cf79cffc42adb4
#
_entry.id   f27f1bcc77272d2872cf79cffc42adb4
#
_cell.length_a   1.000
_cell.length_b   1.000
_cell.length_c   1.000
_cell.angle_alpha   90.00
_cell.angle_beta   90.00
_cell.angle_gamma   90.00
#
_symmetry.space_group_name_H-M   'P 1'
#
loop_
_entity.id
_entity.type
_entity.pdbx_description
1 polymer ?
#
loop_
_entity_poly.entity_id
_entity_poly.type
_entity_poly.pdbx_seq_one_letter_code
_entity_poly.pdbx_strand_id
1 'polypeptide(L)'
;MSRISQLEPIRVTVGVDRHRDVHVAVALDQLGRRLDQIELATTRAGYERLLAWAERLGVVEAFGVEGTGCYGAALARHLRAREMLVVEVMRPNRQTRRRKGKSDPTDAEAAARAVLSAEAAGSPKAGDDLVEMIRLLRVARGTAIKARTQAINALRSLLVTAPPELREQP
;
A
#
# COMPACT_ATOMS: atom_id res chain seq x y z
N MET A 1 39.49 -31.64 12.62
CA MET A 1 38.88 -30.40 13.17
C MET A 1 37.94 -29.86 12.10
N SER A 2 36.66 -30.23 12.21
CA SER A 2 35.60 -29.78 11.26
C SER A 2 35.33 -28.29 11.45
N ARG A 3 35.62 -27.49 10.41
CA ARG A 3 35.03 -26.16 10.27
C ARG A 3 33.54 -26.36 10.00
N ILE A 4 32.72 -26.31 11.04
CA ILE A 4 31.29 -26.05 10.87
C ILE A 4 31.25 -24.61 10.35
N SER A 5 31.08 -24.47 9.05
CA SER A 5 30.74 -23.22 8.41
C SER A 5 29.46 -22.72 9.11
N GLN A 6 29.58 -21.67 9.89
CA GLN A 6 28.40 -20.98 10.43
C GLN A 6 27.66 -20.45 9.20
N LEU A 7 26.59 -21.15 8.84
CA LEU A 7 25.67 -20.67 7.80
C LEU A 7 25.16 -19.31 8.29
N GLU A 8 25.52 -18.27 7.56
CA GLU A 8 24.97 -16.94 7.84
C GLU A 8 23.43 -17.03 7.79
N PRO A 9 22.75 -16.38 8.73
CA PRO A 9 21.29 -16.41 8.77
C PRO A 9 20.74 -15.85 7.45
N ILE A 10 19.66 -16.45 6.96
CA ILE A 10 18.94 -15.94 5.79
C ILE A 10 18.43 -14.55 6.13
N ARG A 11 18.82 -13.55 5.33
CA ARG A 11 18.30 -12.18 5.42
C ARG A 11 17.12 -12.03 4.48
N VAL A 12 16.00 -11.56 5.01
CA VAL A 12 14.71 -11.55 4.32
C VAL A 12 14.32 -10.11 3.98
N THR A 13 14.02 -9.88 2.71
CA THR A 13 13.37 -8.65 2.25
C THR A 13 11.97 -8.98 1.77
N VAL A 14 10.98 -8.29 2.31
CA VAL A 14 9.57 -8.52 1.98
C VAL A 14 9.05 -7.38 1.12
N GLY A 15 8.47 -7.71 -0.02
CA GLY A 15 7.71 -6.75 -0.82
C GLY A 15 6.21 -6.96 -0.63
N VAL A 16 5.45 -5.87 -0.58
CA VAL A 16 4.01 -5.91 -0.38
C VAL A 16 3.30 -5.14 -1.48
N ASP A 17 2.47 -5.84 -2.25
CA ASP A 17 1.44 -5.24 -3.08
C ASP A 17 0.16 -5.06 -2.27
N ARG A 18 -0.42 -3.87 -2.39
CA ARG A 18 -1.53 -3.45 -1.54
C ARG A 18 -2.84 -3.36 -2.30
N HIS A 19 -3.86 -3.96 -1.74
CA HIS A 19 -5.25 -3.76 -2.14
C HIS A 19 -6.07 -3.24 -0.95
N ARG A 20 -7.30 -2.89 -1.21
CA ARG A 20 -8.19 -2.32 -0.19
C ARG A 20 -8.41 -3.28 0.98
N ASP A 21 -8.71 -4.53 0.68
CA ASP A 21 -9.18 -5.50 1.68
C ASP A 21 -8.15 -6.61 1.95
N VAL A 22 -7.21 -6.82 0.99
CA VAL A 22 -6.17 -7.85 1.06
C VAL A 22 -4.84 -7.28 0.61
N HIS A 23 -3.75 -7.67 1.24
CA HIS A 23 -2.40 -7.44 0.75
C HIS A 23 -1.77 -8.76 0.34
N VAL A 24 -0.93 -8.72 -0.68
CA VAL A 24 -0.08 -9.84 -1.09
C VAL A 24 1.36 -9.51 -0.77
N ALA A 25 2.05 -10.41 -0.08
CA ALA A 25 3.46 -10.23 0.26
C ALA A 25 4.31 -11.37 -0.31
N VAL A 26 5.50 -11.02 -0.77
CA VAL A 26 6.51 -11.95 -1.26
C VAL A 26 7.82 -11.69 -0.50
N ALA A 27 8.43 -12.76 0.00
CA ALA A 27 9.73 -12.72 0.67
C ALA A 27 10.84 -13.18 -0.27
N LEU A 28 11.93 -12.44 -0.29
CA LEU A 28 13.16 -12.78 -1.00
C LEU A 28 14.31 -12.92 -0.01
N ASP A 29 15.26 -13.80 -0.34
CA ASP A 29 16.55 -13.85 0.35
C ASP A 29 17.52 -12.74 -0.13
N GLN A 30 18.69 -12.65 0.50
CA GLN A 30 19.73 -11.67 0.16
C GLN A 30 20.27 -11.80 -1.27
N LEU A 31 20.01 -12.92 -1.96
CA LEU A 31 20.38 -13.15 -3.36
C LEU A 31 19.22 -12.86 -4.32
N GLY A 32 18.08 -12.40 -3.80
CA GLY A 32 16.88 -12.14 -4.59
C GLY A 32 16.11 -13.39 -5.01
N ARG A 33 16.36 -14.55 -4.40
CA ARG A 33 15.60 -15.77 -4.62
C ARG A 33 14.32 -15.70 -3.79
N ARG A 34 13.21 -16.07 -4.39
CA ARG A 34 11.92 -16.10 -3.72
C ARG A 34 11.89 -17.25 -2.70
N LEU A 35 11.59 -16.92 -1.47
CA LEU A 35 11.44 -17.84 -0.35
C LEU A 35 10.00 -18.33 -0.25
N ASP A 36 9.04 -17.40 -0.18
CA ASP A 36 7.62 -17.72 0.02
C ASP A 36 6.73 -16.52 -0.34
N GLN A 37 5.42 -16.74 -0.31
CA GLN A 37 4.40 -15.69 -0.46
C GLN A 37 3.24 -15.92 0.50
N ILE A 38 2.55 -14.83 0.86
CA ILE A 38 1.37 -14.86 1.71
C ILE A 38 0.34 -13.82 1.28
N GLU A 39 -0.94 -14.16 1.43
CA GLU A 39 -2.04 -13.20 1.40
C GLU A 39 -2.52 -12.92 2.82
N LEU A 40 -2.83 -11.66 3.11
CA LEU A 40 -3.24 -11.21 4.43
C LEU A 40 -4.35 -10.16 4.34
N ALA A 41 -5.30 -10.21 5.27
CA ALA A 41 -6.32 -9.18 5.39
C ALA A 41 -5.70 -7.86 5.90
N THR A 42 -6.27 -6.73 5.49
CA THR A 42 -5.84 -5.38 5.89
C THR A 42 -6.30 -5.04 7.32
N THR A 43 -5.97 -5.91 8.25
CA THR A 43 -6.31 -5.82 9.68
C THR A 43 -5.07 -5.91 10.54
N ARG A 44 -5.16 -5.47 11.80
CA ARG A 44 -4.07 -5.62 12.77
C ARG A 44 -3.61 -7.08 12.88
N ALA A 45 -4.55 -8.02 12.96
CA ALA A 45 -4.23 -9.46 13.01
C ALA A 45 -3.51 -9.95 11.75
N GLY A 46 -3.91 -9.43 10.56
CA GLY A 46 -3.21 -9.73 9.30
C GLY A 46 -1.78 -9.20 9.31
N TYR A 47 -1.55 -8.00 9.84
CA TYR A 47 -0.20 -7.42 9.93
C TYR A 47 0.72 -8.16 10.91
N GLU A 48 0.18 -8.62 12.06
CA GLU A 48 0.90 -9.50 12.98
C GLU A 48 1.27 -10.83 12.32
N ARG A 49 0.34 -11.40 11.55
CA ARG A 49 0.59 -12.63 10.79
C ARG A 49 1.68 -12.45 9.74
N LEU A 50 1.75 -11.28 9.09
CA LEU A 50 2.81 -10.95 8.13
C LEU A 50 4.19 -10.94 8.82
N LEU A 51 4.30 -10.29 9.98
CA LEU A 51 5.54 -10.23 10.74
C LEU A 51 5.99 -11.64 11.16
N ALA A 52 5.13 -12.39 11.82
CA ALA A 52 5.43 -13.75 12.26
C ALA A 52 5.79 -14.69 11.08
N TRP A 53 5.17 -14.49 9.92
CA TRP A 53 5.52 -15.23 8.71
C TRP A 53 6.90 -14.87 8.20
N ALA A 54 7.23 -13.59 8.11
CA ALA A 54 8.54 -13.13 7.63
C ALA A 54 9.68 -13.58 8.57
N GLU A 55 9.49 -13.46 9.89
CA GLU A 55 10.46 -13.87 10.91
C GLU A 55 10.76 -15.38 10.89
N ARG A 56 9.79 -16.21 10.51
CA ARG A 56 10.03 -17.66 10.33
C ARG A 56 10.94 -17.98 9.14
N LEU A 57 11.04 -17.10 8.16
CA LEU A 57 11.86 -17.30 6.97
C LEU A 57 13.32 -16.89 7.19
N GLY A 58 13.59 -16.02 8.17
CA GLY A 58 14.93 -15.55 8.51
C GLY A 58 14.92 -14.19 9.20
N VAL A 59 16.05 -13.51 9.19
CA VAL A 59 16.20 -12.17 9.77
C VAL A 59 15.61 -11.15 8.80
N VAL A 60 14.55 -10.48 9.21
CA VAL A 60 13.86 -9.48 8.36
C VAL A 60 14.67 -8.20 8.33
N GLU A 61 15.14 -7.80 7.15
CA GLU A 61 15.91 -6.57 6.94
C GLU A 61 15.02 -5.37 6.61
N ALA A 62 14.04 -5.57 5.70
CA ALA A 62 13.19 -4.47 5.25
C ALA A 62 11.86 -4.95 4.65
N PHE A 63 10.87 -4.05 4.68
CA PHE A 63 9.62 -4.18 3.96
C PHE A 63 9.53 -3.11 2.87
N GLY A 64 9.41 -3.53 1.61
CA GLY A 64 9.07 -2.66 0.49
C GLY A 64 7.56 -2.55 0.34
N VAL A 65 6.99 -1.40 0.60
CA VAL A 65 5.53 -1.18 0.52
C VAL A 65 5.22 -0.18 -0.57
N GLU A 66 4.42 -0.57 -1.56
CA GLU A 66 3.97 0.34 -2.59
C GLU A 66 2.95 1.33 -2.02
N GLY A 67 3.19 2.64 -2.21
CA GLY A 67 2.22 3.69 -1.91
C GLY A 67 1.76 3.75 -0.45
N THR A 68 2.66 4.03 0.44
CA THR A 68 2.41 4.17 1.89
C THR A 68 1.43 5.30 2.26
N GLY A 69 1.08 6.16 1.31
CA GLY A 69 0.14 7.28 1.51
C GLY A 69 -1.34 6.93 1.38
N CYS A 70 -1.73 5.68 1.09
CA CYS A 70 -3.13 5.26 1.01
C CYS A 70 -3.35 3.85 1.59
N TYR A 71 -3.66 2.83 0.79
CA TYR A 71 -3.96 1.49 1.31
C TYR A 71 -2.80 0.83 2.08
N GLY A 72 -1.55 1.21 1.80
CA GLY A 72 -0.38 0.76 2.55
C GLY A 72 -0.09 1.53 3.84
N ALA A 73 -0.81 2.61 4.13
CA ALA A 73 -0.51 3.49 5.26
C ALA A 73 -0.64 2.81 6.62
N ALA A 74 -1.69 2.02 6.82
CA ALA A 74 -1.91 1.32 8.08
C ALA A 74 -0.84 0.25 8.33
N LEU A 75 -0.48 -0.51 7.29
CA LEU A 75 0.60 -1.49 7.36
C LEU A 75 1.95 -0.80 7.67
N ALA A 76 2.28 0.27 6.95
CA ALA A 76 3.54 0.98 7.15
C ALA A 76 3.66 1.56 8.57
N ARG A 77 2.57 2.09 9.16
CA ARG A 77 2.54 2.52 10.57
C ARG A 77 2.74 1.34 11.52
N HIS A 78 2.05 0.23 11.27
CA HIS A 78 2.15 -0.96 12.10
C HIS A 78 3.58 -1.52 12.12
N LEU A 79 4.21 -1.65 10.96
CA LEU A 79 5.58 -2.15 10.82
C LEU A 79 6.59 -1.22 11.50
N ARG A 80 6.46 0.10 11.31
CA ARG A 80 7.34 1.10 11.97
C ARG A 80 7.18 1.08 13.49
N ALA A 81 5.97 0.90 14.01
CA ALA A 81 5.73 0.74 15.44
C ALA A 81 6.39 -0.51 16.05
N ARG A 82 6.83 -1.46 15.20
CA ARG A 82 7.61 -2.65 15.55
C ARG A 82 9.08 -2.51 15.16
N GLU A 83 9.54 -1.27 14.94
CA GLU A 83 10.94 -0.92 14.60
C GLU A 83 11.43 -1.55 13.28
N MET A 84 10.51 -2.02 12.43
CA MET A 84 10.85 -2.56 11.12
C MET A 84 11.20 -1.44 10.13
N LEU A 85 12.24 -1.67 9.33
CA LEU A 85 12.58 -0.79 8.24
C LEU A 85 11.52 -0.91 7.13
N VAL A 86 10.83 0.19 6.86
CA VAL A 86 9.84 0.27 5.77
C VAL A 86 10.33 1.23 4.71
N VAL A 87 10.42 0.74 3.48
CA VAL A 87 10.82 1.51 2.30
C VAL A 87 9.60 1.73 1.42
N GLU A 88 9.32 2.98 1.06
CA GLU A 88 8.28 3.27 0.08
C GLU A 88 8.78 2.98 -1.33
N VAL A 89 8.13 2.04 -1.99
CA VAL A 89 8.43 1.69 -3.37
C VAL A 89 7.53 2.51 -4.29
N MET A 90 8.14 3.32 -5.15
CA MET A 90 7.39 4.03 -6.18
C MET A 90 6.92 3.04 -7.25
N ARG A 91 5.69 3.24 -7.76
CA ARG A 91 5.19 2.42 -8.87
C ARG A 91 6.14 2.45 -10.05
N PRO A 92 6.62 1.30 -10.53
CA PRO A 92 7.40 1.26 -11.76
C PRO A 92 6.55 1.82 -12.92
N ASN A 93 7.23 2.47 -13.86
CA ASN A 93 6.63 3.12 -15.01
C ASN A 93 5.65 2.19 -15.75
N ARG A 94 4.48 2.70 -16.16
CA ARG A 94 3.40 1.95 -16.84
C ARG A 94 3.85 1.08 -18.02
N GLN A 95 4.96 1.43 -18.66
CA GLN A 95 5.51 0.67 -19.79
C GLN A 95 6.11 -0.68 -19.39
N THR A 96 6.72 -0.78 -18.20
CA THR A 96 7.30 -2.03 -17.69
C THR A 96 6.20 -3.04 -17.31
N ARG A 97 5.06 -2.56 -16.79
CA ARG A 97 3.89 -3.36 -16.43
C ARG A 97 3.22 -4.06 -17.63
N ARG A 98 3.21 -3.40 -18.79
CA ARG A 98 2.58 -3.97 -20.01
C ARG A 98 3.31 -5.20 -20.56
N ARG A 99 4.60 -5.36 -20.26
CA ARG A 99 5.43 -6.45 -20.80
C ARG A 99 5.42 -7.74 -19.97
N LYS A 100 5.12 -7.70 -18.67
CA LYS A 100 5.26 -8.85 -17.76
C LYS A 100 3.94 -9.50 -17.31
N GLY A 101 2.78 -9.04 -17.75
CA GLY A 101 1.49 -9.51 -17.23
C GLY A 101 1.22 -8.97 -15.81
N LYS A 102 -0.06 -8.82 -15.45
CA LYS A 102 -0.48 -8.29 -14.16
C LYS A 102 -0.84 -9.45 -13.22
N SER A 103 -0.03 -9.68 -12.20
CA SER A 103 -0.44 -10.49 -11.05
C SER A 103 0.08 -9.85 -9.76
N ASP A 104 -0.71 -9.90 -8.71
CA ASP A 104 -0.40 -9.29 -7.41
C ASP A 104 0.91 -9.83 -6.79
N PRO A 105 1.23 -11.14 -6.89
CA PRO A 105 2.54 -11.65 -6.45
C PRO A 105 3.72 -11.08 -7.25
N THR A 106 3.54 -10.78 -8.53
CA THR A 106 4.60 -10.19 -9.38
C THR A 106 4.87 -8.74 -8.97
N ASP A 107 3.84 -7.98 -8.62
CA ASP A 107 3.98 -6.59 -8.16
C ASP A 107 4.62 -6.57 -6.75
N ALA A 108 4.26 -7.49 -5.84
CA ALA A 108 4.90 -7.65 -4.54
C ALA A 108 6.39 -8.06 -4.67
N GLU A 109 6.70 -9.02 -5.53
CA GLU A 109 8.10 -9.42 -5.78
C GLU A 109 8.92 -8.27 -6.37
N ALA A 110 8.35 -7.49 -7.28
CA ALA A 110 9.02 -6.30 -7.82
C ALA A 110 9.32 -5.27 -6.73
N ALA A 111 8.42 -5.09 -5.76
CA ALA A 111 8.66 -4.22 -4.63
C ALA A 111 9.81 -4.71 -3.74
N ALA A 112 9.91 -6.02 -3.47
CA ALA A 112 11.04 -6.59 -2.73
C ALA A 112 12.36 -6.40 -3.48
N ARG A 113 12.38 -6.64 -4.80
CA ARG A 113 13.57 -6.45 -5.65
C ARG A 113 14.03 -5.00 -5.69
N ALA A 114 13.12 -4.04 -5.75
CA ALA A 114 13.45 -2.63 -5.72
C ALA A 114 14.13 -2.20 -4.41
N VAL A 115 13.76 -2.82 -3.29
CA VAL A 115 14.43 -2.62 -2.00
C VAL A 115 15.82 -3.24 -2.00
N LEU A 116 15.95 -4.49 -2.45
CA LEU A 116 17.24 -5.19 -2.52
C LEU A 116 18.26 -4.50 -3.44
N SER A 117 17.82 -3.95 -4.57
CA SER A 117 18.69 -3.22 -5.51
C SER A 117 19.01 -1.79 -5.07
N ALA A 118 18.47 -1.33 -3.91
CA ALA A 118 18.54 0.06 -3.45
C ALA A 118 17.99 1.09 -4.46
N GLU A 119 17.24 0.66 -5.45
CA GLU A 119 16.52 1.55 -6.37
C GLU A 119 15.33 2.26 -5.68
N ALA A 120 14.81 1.67 -4.61
CA ALA A 120 13.78 2.26 -3.79
C ALA A 120 14.43 3.15 -2.71
N ALA A 121 14.42 4.45 -2.91
CA ALA A 121 15.04 5.42 -1.99
C ALA A 121 14.01 6.26 -1.22
N GLY A 122 12.75 5.88 -1.19
CA GLY A 122 11.68 6.65 -0.54
C GLY A 122 11.51 6.29 0.93
N SER A 123 11.76 7.23 1.86
CA SER A 123 11.21 7.13 3.20
C SER A 123 9.68 7.23 3.14
N PRO A 124 8.94 6.31 3.76
CA PRO A 124 7.49 6.40 3.81
C PRO A 124 7.07 7.74 4.42
N LYS A 125 6.11 8.41 3.81
CA LYS A 125 5.47 9.56 4.45
C LYS A 125 4.89 9.12 5.79
N ALA A 126 5.17 9.88 6.84
CA ALA A 126 4.74 9.52 8.19
C ALA A 126 3.23 9.29 8.27
N GLY A 127 2.43 10.11 7.61
CA GLY A 127 0.98 9.92 7.48
C GLY A 127 0.19 9.99 8.78
N ASP A 128 0.81 10.52 9.83
CA ASP A 128 0.33 10.54 11.22
C ASP A 128 0.43 11.93 11.88
N ASP A 129 0.94 12.93 11.14
CA ASP A 129 1.11 14.29 11.63
C ASP A 129 -0.10 15.21 11.35
N LEU A 130 -0.10 16.40 11.96
CA LEU A 130 -1.08 17.46 11.72
C LEU A 130 -1.30 17.76 10.23
N VAL A 131 -0.25 17.66 9.42
CA VAL A 131 -0.31 17.84 7.97
C VAL A 131 -1.22 16.80 7.32
N GLU A 132 -1.15 15.55 7.74
CA GLU A 132 -2.01 14.49 7.23
C GLU A 132 -3.46 14.66 7.70
N MET A 133 -3.68 15.10 8.92
CA MET A 133 -5.02 15.46 9.41
C MET A 133 -5.63 16.57 8.56
N ILE A 134 -4.87 17.64 8.27
CA ILE A 134 -5.30 18.73 7.40
C ILE A 134 -5.58 18.22 5.98
N ARG A 135 -4.74 17.33 5.46
CA ARG A 135 -4.96 16.71 4.14
C ARG A 135 -6.28 15.95 4.09
N LEU A 136 -6.56 15.12 5.09
CA LEU A 136 -7.81 14.35 5.18
C LEU A 136 -9.04 15.26 5.27
N LEU A 137 -8.98 16.32 6.08
CA LEU A 137 -10.05 17.31 6.19
C LEU A 137 -10.29 18.04 4.87
N ARG A 138 -9.23 18.40 4.14
CA ARG A 138 -9.34 19.01 2.81
C ARG A 138 -9.98 18.07 1.79
N VAL A 139 -9.63 16.78 1.82
CA VAL A 139 -10.25 15.77 0.94
C VAL A 139 -11.73 15.62 1.27
N ALA A 140 -12.08 15.49 2.54
CA ALA A 140 -13.46 15.37 2.99
C ALA A 140 -14.29 16.61 2.59
N ARG A 141 -13.76 17.82 2.84
CA ARG A 141 -14.40 19.08 2.42
C ARG A 141 -14.59 19.15 0.90
N GLY A 142 -13.56 18.81 0.13
CA GLY A 142 -13.63 18.82 -1.34
C GLY A 142 -14.69 17.86 -1.87
N THR A 143 -14.82 16.68 -1.28
CA THR A 143 -15.85 15.69 -1.61
C THR A 143 -17.25 16.21 -1.28
N ALA A 144 -17.44 16.79 -0.10
CA ALA A 144 -18.71 17.39 0.30
C ALA A 144 -19.15 18.53 -0.62
N ILE A 145 -18.23 19.42 -1.02
CA ILE A 145 -18.51 20.50 -1.98
C ILE A 145 -18.94 19.94 -3.34
N LYS A 146 -18.24 18.93 -3.86
CA LYS A 146 -18.62 18.28 -5.12
C LYS A 146 -19.99 17.63 -5.04
N ALA A 147 -20.28 16.89 -3.98
CA ALA A 147 -21.59 16.26 -3.77
C ALA A 147 -22.72 17.29 -3.70
N ARG A 148 -22.51 18.40 -2.95
CA ARG A 148 -23.47 19.51 -2.90
C ARG A 148 -23.73 20.11 -4.28
N THR A 149 -22.69 20.39 -5.04
CA THR A 149 -22.82 20.97 -6.40
C THR A 149 -23.56 20.02 -7.32
N GLN A 150 -23.25 18.72 -7.29
CA GLN A 150 -23.95 17.70 -8.07
C GLN A 150 -25.44 17.64 -7.70
N ALA A 151 -25.77 17.65 -6.41
CA ALA A 151 -27.16 17.61 -5.94
C ALA A 151 -27.94 18.85 -6.40
N ILE A 152 -27.36 20.06 -6.30
CA ILE A 152 -27.98 21.30 -6.77
C ILE A 152 -28.20 21.25 -8.29
N ASN A 153 -27.23 20.78 -9.05
CA ASN A 153 -27.37 20.68 -10.51
C ASN A 153 -28.42 19.65 -10.93
N ALA A 154 -28.48 18.51 -10.23
CA ALA A 154 -29.51 17.50 -10.44
C ALA A 154 -30.90 18.06 -10.13
N LEU A 155 -31.08 18.77 -9.01
CA LEU A 155 -32.33 19.41 -8.65
C LEU A 155 -32.74 20.45 -9.70
N ARG A 156 -31.84 21.32 -10.13
CA ARG A 156 -32.11 22.29 -11.21
C ARG A 156 -32.54 21.61 -12.50
N SER A 157 -31.88 20.54 -12.90
CA SER A 157 -32.25 19.76 -14.08
C SER A 157 -33.67 19.18 -13.96
N LEU A 158 -34.01 18.64 -12.81
CA LEU A 158 -35.37 18.12 -12.55
C LEU A 158 -36.43 19.22 -12.59
N LEU A 159 -36.14 20.40 -12.02
CA LEU A 159 -37.08 21.55 -12.06
C LEU A 159 -37.32 22.04 -13.48
N VAL A 160 -36.31 22.05 -14.35
CA VAL A 160 -36.44 22.44 -15.77
C VAL A 160 -37.41 21.50 -16.52
N THR A 161 -37.42 20.23 -16.18
CA THR A 161 -38.25 19.19 -16.80
C THR A 161 -39.57 18.95 -16.05
N ALA A 162 -39.79 19.65 -14.95
CA ALA A 162 -40.99 19.50 -14.12
C ALA A 162 -42.25 20.08 -14.82
N PRO A 163 -43.45 19.58 -14.49
CA PRO A 163 -44.70 20.18 -14.91
C PRO A 163 -44.79 21.65 -14.53
N PRO A 164 -45.55 22.47 -15.31
CA PRO A 164 -45.68 23.92 -15.06
C PRO A 164 -46.09 24.26 -13.60
N GLU A 165 -46.97 23.47 -13.03
CA GLU A 165 -47.49 23.66 -11.66
C GLU A 165 -46.41 23.62 -10.59
N LEU A 166 -45.33 22.87 -10.82
CA LEU A 166 -44.15 22.80 -9.91
C LEU A 166 -43.09 23.84 -10.26
N ARG A 167 -42.97 24.18 -11.54
CA ARG A 167 -41.93 25.10 -12.03
C ARG A 167 -42.25 26.57 -11.77
N GLU A 168 -43.55 26.93 -11.71
CA GLU A 168 -44.03 28.30 -11.59
C GLU A 168 -44.46 28.65 -10.15
N GLN A 169 -44.22 27.77 -9.16
CA GLN A 169 -44.44 28.13 -7.76
C GLN A 169 -43.39 29.13 -7.30
N PRO A 170 -43.80 30.23 -6.63
CA PRO A 170 -42.91 31.27 -6.14
C PRO A 170 -41.94 30.81 -5.05
#